data_691e063cee1e5e8f627107ae08f6202d
#
_entry.id   691e063cee1e5e8f627107ae08f6202d
#
_cell.length_a   1.000
_cell.length_b   1.000
_cell.length_c   1.000
_cell.angle_alpha   90.00
_cell.angle_beta   90.00
_cell.angle_gamma   90.00
#
_symmetry.space_group_name_H-M   'P 1'
#
loop_
_entity.id
_entity.type
_entity.pdbx_description
1 polymer ?
#
loop_
_entity_poly.entity_id
_entity_poly.type
_entity_poly.pdbx_seq_one_letter_code
_entity_poly.pdbx_strand_id
1 'polypeptide(L)'
;MSNEQVVKDVYAAFQRNDIPAILALVADDVDWNNSGVESRECPWNGNFSGKTNLPGFFTAVGSSLDITVFDVKSMIASGAHVAVHLRIESLVRKNGRPIKNDVVHYWKFTDRGQIAMYRHYNDTAAELAAWRG
;
A
#
# COMPACT_ATOMS: atom_id res chain seq x y z
N MET A 1 11.93 -15.51 10.04
CA MET A 1 10.86 -14.51 10.26
C MET A 1 9.64 -14.93 9.46
N SER A 2 8.47 -14.90 10.03
CA SER A 2 7.23 -15.24 9.32
C SER A 2 6.87 -14.16 8.30
N ASN A 3 6.11 -14.55 7.26
CA ASN A 3 5.60 -13.58 6.28
C ASN A 3 4.68 -12.54 6.94
N GLU A 4 3.87 -12.95 7.92
CA GLU A 4 3.06 -12.02 8.71
C GLU A 4 3.93 -10.96 9.39
N GLN A 5 5.05 -11.35 9.98
CA GLN A 5 5.93 -10.42 10.65
C GLN A 5 6.56 -9.43 9.66
N VAL A 6 6.92 -9.89 8.47
CA VAL A 6 7.44 -8.99 7.41
C VAL A 6 6.41 -7.93 7.06
N VAL A 7 5.13 -8.31 6.89
CA VAL A 7 4.06 -7.33 6.61
C VAL A 7 3.92 -6.34 7.75
N LYS A 8 3.95 -6.79 8.99
CA LYS A 8 3.91 -5.91 10.18
C LYS A 8 5.10 -4.94 10.18
N ASP A 9 6.28 -5.41 9.80
CA ASP A 9 7.48 -4.57 9.73
C ASP A 9 7.36 -3.50 8.63
N VAL A 10 6.76 -3.85 7.48
CA VAL A 10 6.46 -2.87 6.42
C VAL A 10 5.54 -1.78 6.95
N TYR A 11 4.45 -2.14 7.62
CA TYR A 11 3.51 -1.15 8.16
C TYR A 11 4.17 -0.26 9.21
N ALA A 12 5.00 -0.83 10.09
CA ALA A 12 5.73 -0.04 11.08
C ALA A 12 6.71 0.93 10.42
N ALA A 13 7.42 0.48 9.39
CA ALA A 13 8.34 1.32 8.64
C ALA A 13 7.60 2.44 7.90
N PHE A 14 6.45 2.12 7.30
CA PHE A 14 5.62 3.10 6.63
C PHE A 14 5.15 4.20 7.59
N GLN A 15 4.70 3.82 8.77
CA GLN A 15 4.20 4.77 9.78
C GLN A 15 5.31 5.70 10.31
N ARG A 16 6.57 5.24 10.34
CA ARG A 16 7.70 6.11 10.74
C ARG A 16 8.42 6.75 9.54
N ASN A 17 7.85 6.60 8.34
CA ASN A 17 8.40 7.14 7.09
C ASN A 17 9.82 6.63 6.78
N ASP A 18 10.07 5.37 7.07
CA ASP A 18 11.37 4.72 6.83
C ASP A 18 11.31 3.89 5.54
N ILE A 19 11.38 4.57 4.40
CA ILE A 19 11.30 3.93 3.09
C ILE A 19 12.46 2.96 2.83
N PRO A 20 13.72 3.26 3.18
CA PRO A 20 14.80 2.29 3.03
C PRO A 20 14.54 0.96 3.73
N ALA A 21 13.90 0.97 4.91
CA ALA A 21 13.56 -0.25 5.62
C ALA A 21 12.53 -1.09 4.85
N ILE A 22 11.58 -0.45 4.17
CA ILE A 22 10.62 -1.15 3.30
C ILE A 22 11.33 -1.77 2.09
N LEU A 23 12.19 -1.02 1.43
CA LEU A 23 12.93 -1.49 0.26
C LEU A 23 13.80 -2.70 0.57
N ALA A 24 14.33 -2.78 1.79
CA ALA A 24 15.11 -3.92 2.24
C ALA A 24 14.30 -5.22 2.33
N LEU A 25 12.97 -5.13 2.40
CA LEU A 25 12.07 -6.29 2.55
C LEU A 25 11.48 -6.78 1.22
N VAL A 26 11.67 -6.05 0.12
CA VAL A 26 11.08 -6.41 -1.18
C VAL A 26 12.12 -7.02 -2.12
N ALA A 27 11.65 -7.88 -3.02
CA ALA A 27 12.47 -8.42 -4.10
C ALA A 27 12.76 -7.32 -5.14
N ASP A 28 13.88 -7.45 -5.86
CA ASP A 28 14.28 -6.45 -6.87
C ASP A 28 13.23 -6.26 -7.96
N ASP A 29 12.55 -7.34 -8.35
CA ASP A 29 11.51 -7.36 -9.38
C ASP A 29 10.09 -7.35 -8.81
N VAL A 30 9.90 -6.78 -7.63
CA VAL A 30 8.60 -6.73 -6.95
C VAL A 30 7.49 -6.25 -7.88
N ASP A 31 6.36 -6.96 -7.88
CA ASP A 31 5.15 -6.60 -8.61
C ASP A 31 4.26 -5.78 -7.68
N TRP A 32 4.25 -4.46 -7.87
CA TRP A 32 3.58 -3.53 -6.97
C TRP A 32 2.51 -2.73 -7.70
N ASN A 33 1.25 -3.03 -7.40
CA ASN A 33 0.11 -2.31 -7.96
C ASN A 33 -0.82 -1.84 -6.84
N ASN A 34 -1.20 -0.58 -6.92
CA ASN A 34 -2.14 0.03 -5.97
C ASN A 34 -3.44 0.36 -6.71
N SER A 35 -4.54 -0.30 -6.33
CA SER A 35 -5.89 -0.10 -6.87
C SER A 35 -6.02 -0.31 -8.39
N GLY A 36 -5.09 -1.06 -9.00
CA GLY A 36 -5.09 -1.38 -10.41
C GLY A 36 -4.75 -0.22 -11.34
N VAL A 37 -4.43 -0.55 -12.58
CA VAL A 37 -3.98 0.41 -13.58
C VAL A 37 -5.07 1.37 -14.05
N GLU A 38 -6.34 0.96 -13.91
CA GLU A 38 -7.49 1.75 -14.37
C GLU A 38 -7.76 2.95 -13.46
N SER A 39 -7.24 2.94 -12.25
CA SER A 39 -7.51 3.98 -11.24
C SER A 39 -6.42 5.04 -11.13
N ARG A 40 -5.48 5.08 -12.08
CA ARG A 40 -4.27 5.91 -12.00
C ARG A 40 -4.46 7.41 -12.18
N GLU A 41 -5.69 7.91 -12.30
CA GLU A 41 -5.94 9.35 -12.21
C GLU A 41 -5.50 9.88 -10.84
N CYS A 42 -5.70 9.09 -9.77
CA CYS A 42 -5.13 9.39 -8.46
C CYS A 42 -3.63 9.08 -8.49
N PRO A 43 -2.76 10.02 -8.12
CA PRO A 43 -1.30 9.84 -8.28
C PRO A 43 -0.69 8.62 -7.57
N TRP A 44 -1.32 8.14 -6.50
CA TRP A 44 -0.85 6.99 -5.73
C TRP A 44 -1.34 5.64 -6.27
N ASN A 45 -2.18 5.63 -7.31
CA ASN A 45 -2.72 4.41 -7.91
C ASN A 45 -1.93 4.02 -9.16
N GLY A 46 -2.00 2.73 -9.52
CA GLY A 46 -1.36 2.19 -10.69
C GLY A 46 -0.17 1.30 -10.39
N ASN A 47 0.70 1.15 -11.35
CA ASN A 47 1.82 0.23 -11.32
C ASN A 47 3.12 0.95 -10.92
N PHE A 48 3.71 0.51 -9.80
CA PHE A 48 5.01 0.99 -9.31
C PHE A 48 6.00 -0.17 -9.19
N SER A 49 5.89 -1.18 -10.06
CA SER A 49 6.68 -2.39 -10.00
C SER A 49 8.17 -2.13 -10.17
N GLY A 50 8.98 -2.98 -9.51
CA GLY A 50 10.43 -2.86 -9.45
C GLY A 50 10.90 -2.02 -8.26
N LYS A 51 11.92 -2.52 -7.57
CA LYS A 51 12.45 -1.84 -6.38
C LYS A 51 12.87 -0.40 -6.68
N THR A 52 13.39 -0.14 -7.88
CA THR A 52 13.84 1.19 -8.32
C THR A 52 12.68 2.18 -8.45
N ASN A 53 11.48 1.71 -8.84
CA ASN A 53 10.31 2.54 -9.04
C ASN A 53 9.47 2.72 -7.77
N LEU A 54 9.64 1.82 -6.81
CA LEU A 54 8.81 1.79 -5.60
C LEU A 54 8.88 3.09 -4.77
N PRO A 55 10.01 3.79 -4.61
CA PRO A 55 10.03 5.06 -3.90
C PRO A 55 9.05 6.09 -4.46
N GLY A 56 8.78 6.07 -5.77
CA GLY A 56 7.78 6.94 -6.39
C GLY A 56 6.37 6.75 -5.87
N PHE A 57 6.00 5.52 -5.50
CA PHE A 57 4.72 5.23 -4.87
C PHE A 57 4.59 5.97 -3.52
N PHE A 58 5.59 5.83 -2.66
CA PHE A 58 5.57 6.48 -1.34
C PHE A 58 5.62 8.00 -1.45
N THR A 59 6.33 8.54 -2.41
CA THR A 59 6.33 9.98 -2.72
C THR A 59 4.93 10.43 -3.12
N ALA A 60 4.25 9.71 -4.01
CA ALA A 60 2.90 10.03 -4.45
C ALA A 60 1.90 9.99 -3.29
N VAL A 61 1.97 8.96 -2.43
CA VAL A 61 1.13 8.86 -1.22
C VAL A 61 1.37 10.07 -0.32
N GLY A 62 2.62 10.34 0.03
CA GLY A 62 2.97 11.40 0.99
C GLY A 62 2.65 12.80 0.51
N SER A 63 2.77 13.08 -0.79
CA SER A 63 2.46 14.38 -1.35
C SER A 63 0.97 14.61 -1.63
N SER A 64 0.20 13.53 -1.75
CA SER A 64 -1.22 13.61 -2.13
C SER A 64 -2.19 13.43 -0.98
N LEU A 65 -1.81 12.64 0.03
CA LEU A 65 -2.70 12.23 1.12
C LEU A 65 -2.11 12.53 2.48
N ASP A 66 -2.98 12.96 3.39
CA ASP A 66 -2.72 12.99 4.83
C ASP A 66 -3.48 11.83 5.44
N ILE A 67 -2.77 10.75 5.78
CA ILE A 67 -3.38 9.55 6.36
C ILE A 67 -3.63 9.79 7.84
N THR A 68 -4.90 9.76 8.24
CA THR A 68 -5.34 10.05 9.61
C THR A 68 -5.66 8.78 10.40
N VAL A 69 -6.05 7.70 9.70
CA VAL A 69 -6.33 6.39 10.31
C VAL A 69 -5.67 5.32 9.47
N PHE A 70 -4.90 4.45 10.11
CA PHE A 70 -4.32 3.26 9.51
C PHE A 70 -4.45 2.13 10.52
N ASP A 71 -5.55 1.38 10.43
CA ASP A 71 -5.95 0.42 11.44
C ASP A 71 -6.05 -0.98 10.85
N VAL A 72 -5.15 -1.88 11.27
CA VAL A 72 -5.17 -3.29 10.86
C VAL A 72 -6.24 -4.01 11.64
N LYS A 73 -7.27 -4.50 10.93
CA LYS A 73 -8.40 -5.21 11.53
C LYS A 73 -8.13 -6.70 11.67
N SER A 74 -7.57 -7.32 10.63
CA SER A 74 -7.22 -8.74 10.65
C SER A 74 -6.13 -9.04 9.64
N MET A 75 -5.40 -10.12 9.87
CA MET A 75 -4.34 -10.60 9.00
C MET A 75 -4.43 -12.12 8.90
N ILE A 76 -4.45 -12.63 7.68
CA ILE A 76 -4.57 -14.06 7.38
C ILE A 76 -3.39 -14.47 6.52
N ALA A 77 -2.62 -15.45 6.97
CA ALA A 77 -1.48 -15.98 6.23
C ALA A 77 -1.70 -17.43 5.86
N SER A 78 -1.33 -17.79 4.63
CA SER A 78 -1.35 -19.17 4.14
C SER A 78 -0.24 -19.35 3.11
N GLY A 79 0.75 -20.20 3.42
CA GLY A 79 1.89 -20.43 2.55
C GLY A 79 2.63 -19.12 2.23
N ALA A 80 2.79 -18.83 0.95
CA ALA A 80 3.48 -17.62 0.48
C ALA A 80 2.58 -16.37 0.47
N HIS A 81 1.34 -16.45 0.96
CA HIS A 81 0.35 -15.39 0.82
C HIS A 81 -0.04 -14.81 2.18
N VAL A 82 -0.22 -13.48 2.23
CA VAL A 82 -0.79 -12.78 3.38
C VAL A 82 -1.86 -11.82 2.89
N ALA A 83 -3.05 -11.90 3.46
CA ALA A 83 -4.13 -10.96 3.21
C ALA A 83 -4.40 -10.16 4.48
N VAL A 84 -4.59 -8.85 4.33
CA VAL A 84 -4.80 -7.94 5.46
C VAL A 84 -6.05 -7.11 5.21
N HIS A 85 -6.96 -7.10 6.20
CA HIS A 85 -8.07 -6.17 6.20
C HIS A 85 -7.69 -4.95 7.05
N LEU A 86 -7.81 -3.76 6.46
CA LEU A 86 -7.50 -2.49 7.14
C LEU A 86 -8.67 -1.52 7.02
N ARG A 87 -8.71 -0.60 7.94
CA ARG A 87 -9.46 0.65 7.79
C ARG A 87 -8.44 1.77 7.57
N ILE A 88 -8.52 2.45 6.44
CA ILE A 88 -7.65 3.60 6.15
C ILE A 88 -8.53 4.82 5.90
N GLU A 89 -8.24 5.90 6.62
CA GLU A 89 -8.88 7.20 6.41
C GLU A 89 -7.80 8.22 6.13
N SER A 90 -8.07 9.11 5.18
CA SER A 90 -7.13 10.13 4.77
C SER A 90 -7.87 11.39 4.30
N LEU A 91 -7.12 12.49 4.22
CA LEU A 91 -7.57 13.73 3.59
C LEU A 91 -6.76 13.93 2.32
N VAL A 92 -7.43 14.28 1.23
CA VAL A 92 -6.75 14.68 -0.01
C VAL A 92 -6.15 16.07 0.21
N ARG A 93 -4.83 16.19 0.08
CA ARG A 93 -4.14 17.43 0.46
C ARG A 93 -4.57 18.63 -0.38
N LYS A 94 -4.81 18.43 -1.69
CA LYS A 94 -5.13 19.54 -2.60
C LYS A 94 -6.50 20.19 -2.34
N ASN A 95 -7.45 19.48 -1.71
CA ASN A 95 -8.83 19.98 -1.55
C ASN A 95 -9.45 19.69 -0.19
N GLY A 96 -8.75 18.99 0.71
CA GLY A 96 -9.22 18.66 2.06
C GLY A 96 -10.33 17.62 2.14
N ARG A 97 -10.68 16.97 1.04
CA ARG A 97 -11.76 15.99 1.02
C ARG A 97 -11.34 14.68 1.69
N PRO A 98 -12.23 14.05 2.49
CA PRO A 98 -11.92 12.79 3.13
C PRO A 98 -12.08 11.60 2.20
N ILE A 99 -11.21 10.58 2.39
CA ILE A 99 -11.39 9.24 1.85
C ILE A 99 -11.46 8.31 3.06
N LYS A 100 -12.54 7.55 3.19
CA LYS A 100 -12.75 6.60 4.29
C LYS A 100 -13.08 5.25 3.69
N ASN A 101 -12.12 4.32 3.77
CA ASN A 101 -12.24 3.03 3.09
C ASN A 101 -11.89 1.87 4.00
N ASP A 102 -12.65 0.78 3.81
CA ASP A 102 -12.14 -0.54 4.14
C ASP A 102 -11.26 -0.99 2.99
N VAL A 103 -10.12 -1.56 3.32
CA VAL A 103 -9.04 -1.87 2.37
C VAL A 103 -8.59 -3.29 2.58
N VAL A 104 -8.26 -3.99 1.50
CA VAL A 104 -7.55 -5.26 1.55
C VAL A 104 -6.21 -5.10 0.87
N HIS A 105 -5.14 -5.40 1.61
CA HIS A 105 -3.81 -5.59 1.04
C HIS A 105 -3.57 -7.08 0.81
N TYR A 106 -3.08 -7.43 -0.35
CA TYR A 106 -2.72 -8.79 -0.69
C TYR A 106 -1.23 -8.86 -1.00
N TRP A 107 -0.52 -9.70 -0.23
CA TRP A 107 0.94 -9.85 -0.30
C TRP A 107 1.31 -11.25 -0.73
N LYS A 108 2.31 -11.37 -1.60
CA LYS A 108 2.91 -12.64 -1.96
C LYS A 108 4.42 -12.58 -1.73
N PHE A 109 5.01 -13.70 -1.31
CA PHE A 109 6.40 -13.79 -0.92
C PHE A 109 7.17 -14.78 -1.78
N THR A 110 8.47 -14.50 -1.96
CA THR A 110 9.42 -15.46 -2.56
C THR A 110 9.75 -16.55 -1.56
N ASP A 111 10.42 -17.63 -2.05
CA ASP A 111 10.92 -18.71 -1.18
C ASP A 111 11.95 -18.22 -0.15
N ARG A 112 12.57 -17.06 -0.39
CA ARG A 112 13.51 -16.41 0.53
C ARG A 112 12.86 -15.46 1.52
N GLY A 113 11.55 -15.37 1.52
CA GLY A 113 10.82 -14.49 2.43
C GLY A 113 10.84 -13.01 2.05
N GLN A 114 11.17 -12.68 0.81
CA GLN A 114 11.07 -11.33 0.30
C GLN A 114 9.68 -11.09 -0.30
N ILE A 115 9.19 -9.86 -0.22
CA ILE A 115 7.92 -9.48 -0.84
C ILE A 115 8.08 -9.51 -2.36
N ALA A 116 7.30 -10.38 -3.02
CA ALA A 116 7.28 -10.54 -4.48
C ALA A 116 6.14 -9.74 -5.12
N MET A 117 5.03 -9.56 -4.42
CA MET A 117 3.84 -8.91 -4.96
C MET A 117 3.07 -8.19 -3.88
N TYR A 118 2.52 -7.02 -4.24
CA TYR A 118 1.60 -6.25 -3.42
C TYR A 118 0.42 -5.80 -4.26
N ARG A 119 -0.78 -5.91 -3.67
CA ARG A 119 -2.03 -5.37 -4.22
C ARG A 119 -2.79 -4.63 -3.13
N HIS A 120 -3.47 -3.58 -3.55
CA HIS A 120 -4.33 -2.77 -2.70
C HIS A 120 -5.71 -2.72 -3.35
N TYR A 121 -6.71 -3.24 -2.67
CA TYR A 121 -8.10 -3.27 -3.13
C TYR A 121 -8.97 -2.44 -2.21
N ASN A 122 -9.77 -1.55 -2.80
CA ASN A 122 -10.62 -0.63 -2.05
C ASN A 122 -11.75 -0.10 -2.93
N ASP A 123 -12.56 0.79 -2.39
CA ASP A 123 -13.56 1.52 -3.16
C ASP A 123 -12.89 2.65 -3.94
N THR A 124 -12.54 2.38 -5.19
CA THR A 124 -11.86 3.34 -6.06
C THR A 124 -12.79 4.46 -6.52
N ALA A 125 -14.10 4.23 -6.57
CA ALA A 125 -15.06 5.29 -6.89
C ALA A 125 -15.07 6.37 -5.82
N ALA A 126 -15.00 5.98 -4.54
CA ALA A 126 -14.91 6.93 -3.43
C ALA A 126 -13.61 7.74 -3.48
N GLU A 127 -12.48 7.08 -3.76
CA GLU A 127 -11.20 7.78 -3.94
C GLU A 127 -11.26 8.81 -5.05
N LEU A 128 -11.77 8.41 -6.21
CA LEU A 128 -11.83 9.26 -7.40
C LEU A 128 -12.73 10.48 -7.17
N ALA A 129 -13.88 10.28 -6.53
CA ALA A 129 -14.79 11.36 -6.18
C ALA A 129 -14.12 12.38 -5.26
N ALA A 130 -13.40 11.92 -4.24
CA ALA A 130 -12.67 12.80 -3.31
C ALA A 130 -11.53 13.54 -4.02
N TRP A 131 -10.79 12.85 -4.90
CA TRP A 131 -9.70 13.45 -5.66
C TRP A 131 -10.18 14.55 -6.59
N ARG A 132 -11.27 14.31 -7.29
CA ARG A 132 -11.87 15.30 -8.21
C ARG A 132 -12.51 16.48 -7.47
N GLY A 133 -12.94 16.28 -6.27
CA GLY A 133 -13.59 17.31 -5.47
C GLY A 133 -14.99 17.58 -5.89
#